data_ad995cfd8df08b3ee2e670489a2d84b3
#
_entry.id   ad995cfd8df08b3ee2e670489a2d84b3
#
_cell.length_a   1.000
_cell.length_b   1.000
_cell.length_c   1.000
_cell.angle_alpha   90.00
_cell.angle_beta   90.00
_cell.angle_gamma   90.00
#
_symmetry.space_group_name_H-M   'P 1'
#
loop_
_entity.id
_entity.type
_entity.pdbx_description
1 polymer ?
#
loop_
_entity_poly.entity_id
_entity_poly.type
_entity_poly.pdbx_seq_one_letter_code
_entity_poly.pdbx_strand_id
1 'polypeptide(L)'
;MTTIHAYTGDQMVLDGPHRKGDLRRARAAAVNVVPNSTGAAKAIGLVIPELNGVLDGCAQRVPVPTGSLTQLIAVCEGEVDAATVNAAMKAAASASFGYTEEEIVSSDVIGITYGSLFDATQTKCMPMGDGTTLVKVVSWYDNENSYTSQMVRTIKYFCLLYTSPSPRDKRQS
;
A
#
# COMPACT_ATOMS: atom_id res chain seq x y z
N MET A 1 9.78 -3.03 -4.85
CA MET A 1 8.48 -3.19 -4.18
C MET A 1 7.71 -4.33 -4.82
N THR A 2 7.13 -5.20 -4.03
CA THR A 2 6.26 -6.29 -4.53
C THR A 2 4.94 -6.24 -3.78
N THR A 3 3.85 -6.18 -4.52
CA THR A 3 2.51 -6.28 -3.95
C THR A 3 1.98 -7.69 -4.12
N ILE A 4 1.61 -8.34 -3.03
CA ILE A 4 0.85 -9.59 -3.02
C ILE A 4 -0.62 -9.18 -2.88
N HIS A 5 -1.34 -9.26 -4.00
CA HIS A 5 -2.64 -8.62 -4.16
C HIS A 5 -3.76 -9.65 -4.28
N ALA A 6 -4.88 -9.37 -3.65
CA ALA A 6 -6.11 -10.11 -3.89
C ALA A 6 -6.48 -10.07 -5.38
N TYR A 7 -7.20 -11.07 -5.88
CA TYR A 7 -7.75 -11.01 -7.23
C TYR A 7 -8.81 -9.91 -7.34
N THR A 8 -9.00 -9.36 -8.52
CA THR A 8 -9.94 -8.26 -8.75
C THR A 8 -10.79 -8.51 -9.99
N GLY A 9 -11.87 -7.75 -10.14
CA GLY A 9 -12.86 -7.91 -11.20
C GLY A 9 -12.36 -7.66 -12.63
N ASP A 10 -11.10 -7.26 -12.81
CA ASP A 10 -10.48 -7.19 -14.13
C ASP A 10 -9.83 -8.51 -14.58
N GLN A 11 -9.78 -9.52 -13.70
CA GLN A 11 -9.36 -10.88 -14.04
C GLN A 11 -10.55 -11.76 -14.43
N MET A 12 -10.26 -12.80 -15.21
CA MET A 12 -11.27 -13.81 -15.54
C MET A 12 -11.54 -14.70 -14.31
N VAL A 13 -12.81 -15.03 -14.09
CA VAL A 13 -13.21 -15.98 -13.03
C VAL A 13 -12.80 -17.39 -13.41
N LEU A 14 -13.07 -17.79 -14.66
CA LEU A 14 -12.58 -19.02 -15.30
C LEU A 14 -11.62 -18.65 -16.43
N ASP A 15 -10.84 -19.60 -16.93
CA ASP A 15 -10.02 -19.40 -18.12
C ASP A 15 -10.88 -18.91 -19.29
N GLY A 16 -10.47 -17.82 -19.93
CA GLY A 16 -11.21 -17.25 -21.05
C GLY A 16 -10.54 -15.98 -21.59
N PRO A 17 -11.01 -15.47 -22.72
CA PRO A 17 -10.40 -14.32 -23.38
C PRO A 17 -10.55 -13.06 -22.51
N HIS A 18 -9.42 -12.43 -22.19
CA HIS A 18 -9.41 -11.17 -21.46
C HIS A 18 -9.68 -9.99 -22.43
N ARG A 19 -10.57 -9.07 -22.02
CA ARG A 19 -11.02 -7.92 -22.85
C ARG A 19 -9.91 -7.01 -23.38
N LYS A 20 -8.72 -7.01 -22.76
CA LYS A 20 -7.54 -6.25 -23.19
C LYS A 20 -6.43 -7.14 -23.77
N GLY A 21 -6.69 -8.41 -24.03
CA GLY A 21 -5.71 -9.35 -24.55
C GLY A 21 -4.61 -9.77 -23.58
N ASP A 22 -4.75 -9.49 -22.28
CA ASP A 22 -3.78 -9.90 -21.27
C ASP A 22 -3.91 -11.40 -20.98
N LEU A 23 -2.94 -12.18 -21.42
CA LEU A 23 -2.96 -13.66 -21.32
C LEU A 23 -2.85 -14.16 -19.88
N ARG A 24 -2.25 -13.40 -18.97
CA ARG A 24 -2.16 -13.76 -17.56
C ARG A 24 -3.48 -13.50 -16.83
N ARG A 25 -4.11 -12.34 -17.08
CA ARG A 25 -5.44 -12.03 -16.53
C ARG A 25 -6.57 -12.84 -17.16
N ALA A 26 -6.31 -13.51 -18.28
CA ALA A 26 -7.20 -14.47 -18.93
C ALA A 26 -7.33 -15.79 -18.15
N ARG A 27 -6.46 -16.04 -17.18
CA ARG A 27 -6.48 -17.28 -16.39
C ARG A 27 -7.38 -17.12 -15.16
N ALA A 28 -7.99 -18.24 -14.75
CA ALA A 28 -8.89 -18.31 -13.61
C ALA A 28 -8.26 -17.73 -12.32
N ALA A 29 -8.86 -16.67 -11.80
CA ALA A 29 -8.31 -15.85 -10.71
C ALA A 29 -8.15 -16.62 -9.40
N ALA A 30 -9.12 -17.50 -9.08
CA ALA A 30 -9.21 -18.17 -7.79
C ALA A 30 -8.29 -19.39 -7.64
N VAL A 31 -7.52 -19.75 -8.68
CA VAL A 31 -6.65 -20.93 -8.69
C VAL A 31 -5.23 -20.66 -9.19
N ASN A 32 -4.91 -19.41 -9.49
CA ASN A 32 -3.61 -19.03 -10.04
C ASN A 32 -2.94 -17.91 -9.27
N VAL A 33 -1.62 -17.95 -9.17
CA VAL A 33 -0.80 -16.78 -8.91
C VAL A 33 -0.54 -16.08 -10.24
N VAL A 34 -0.96 -14.81 -10.35
CA VAL A 34 -0.94 -14.07 -11.61
C VAL A 34 0.02 -12.87 -11.52
N PRO A 35 1.24 -12.96 -12.10
CA PRO A 35 2.15 -11.83 -12.16
C PRO A 35 1.59 -10.69 -12.99
N ASN A 36 1.70 -9.46 -12.46
CA ASN A 36 1.23 -8.25 -13.12
C ASN A 36 2.25 -7.11 -12.93
N SER A 37 2.28 -6.20 -13.89
CA SER A 37 2.88 -4.90 -13.66
C SER A 37 2.02 -4.07 -12.70
N THR A 38 2.65 -3.16 -11.98
CA THR A 38 1.96 -2.17 -11.16
C THR A 38 2.41 -0.77 -11.50
N GLY A 39 1.49 0.18 -11.52
CA GLY A 39 1.80 1.60 -11.65
C GLY A 39 2.14 2.27 -10.31
N ALA A 40 2.07 1.54 -9.20
CA ALA A 40 2.22 2.11 -7.85
C ALA A 40 3.60 2.73 -7.63
N ALA A 41 4.68 2.07 -8.07
CA ALA A 41 6.04 2.62 -7.93
C ALA A 41 6.20 3.96 -8.67
N LYS A 42 5.65 4.07 -9.89
CA LYS A 42 5.65 5.33 -10.66
C LYS A 42 4.79 6.41 -9.98
N ALA A 43 3.64 6.02 -9.41
CA ALA A 43 2.76 6.96 -8.72
C ALA A 43 3.41 7.53 -7.44
N ILE A 44 4.23 6.76 -6.73
CA ILE A 44 4.99 7.24 -5.57
C ILE A 44 5.93 8.38 -5.98
N GLY A 45 6.65 8.26 -7.10
CA GLY A 45 7.53 9.31 -7.61
C GLY A 45 6.82 10.63 -7.98
N LEU A 46 5.50 10.61 -8.21
CA LEU A 46 4.71 11.83 -8.40
C LEU A 46 4.40 12.56 -7.07
N VAL A 47 4.33 11.82 -5.98
CA VAL A 47 4.00 12.34 -4.63
C VAL A 47 5.27 12.65 -3.83
N ILE A 48 6.31 11.86 -4.03
CA ILE A 48 7.63 12.00 -3.40
C ILE A 48 8.66 12.10 -4.53
N PRO A 49 8.94 13.31 -5.05
CA PRO A 49 9.79 13.51 -6.23
C PRO A 49 11.20 12.91 -6.10
N GLU A 50 11.74 12.86 -4.88
CA GLU A 50 13.06 12.30 -4.58
C GLU A 50 13.14 10.80 -4.88
N LEU A 51 12.00 10.11 -4.89
CA LEU A 51 11.90 8.68 -5.22
C LEU A 51 11.59 8.41 -6.69
N ASN A 52 11.52 9.45 -7.52
CA ASN A 52 11.25 9.29 -8.94
C ASN A 52 12.40 8.56 -9.65
N GLY A 53 12.10 7.40 -10.23
CA GLY A 53 13.10 6.54 -10.88
C GLY A 53 13.95 5.69 -9.92
N VAL A 54 13.78 5.85 -8.60
CA VAL A 54 14.48 5.06 -7.59
C VAL A 54 13.71 3.78 -7.25
N LEU A 55 12.37 3.85 -7.26
CA LEU A 55 11.50 2.72 -6.97
C LEU A 55 11.02 2.03 -8.24
N ASP A 56 11.07 0.72 -8.22
CA ASP A 56 10.39 -0.15 -9.19
C ASP A 56 9.55 -1.19 -8.46
N GLY A 57 8.61 -1.79 -9.17
CA GLY A 57 7.73 -2.75 -8.53
C GLY A 57 6.87 -3.59 -9.47
N CYS A 58 6.40 -4.68 -8.91
CA CYS A 58 5.47 -5.60 -9.54
C CYS A 58 4.35 -6.00 -8.58
N ALA A 59 3.33 -6.66 -9.11
CA ALA A 59 2.27 -7.25 -8.32
C ALA A 59 2.16 -8.76 -8.63
N GLN A 60 1.86 -9.54 -7.60
CA GLN A 60 1.50 -10.94 -7.69
C GLN A 60 0.06 -11.07 -7.20
N ARG A 61 -0.88 -11.31 -8.10
CA ARG A 61 -2.26 -11.57 -7.67
C ARG A 61 -2.41 -13.00 -7.26
N VAL A 62 -3.05 -13.20 -6.12
CA VAL A 62 -3.18 -14.51 -5.46
C VAL A 62 -4.65 -14.87 -5.26
N PRO A 63 -4.99 -16.16 -5.04
CA PRO A 63 -6.36 -16.64 -4.83
C PRO A 63 -6.98 -16.20 -3.49
N VAL A 64 -7.01 -14.90 -3.22
CA VAL A 64 -7.59 -14.29 -2.04
C VAL A 64 -8.58 -13.21 -2.50
N PRO A 65 -9.83 -13.18 -1.99
CA PRO A 65 -10.85 -12.26 -2.47
C PRO A 65 -10.61 -10.81 -2.06
N THR A 66 -10.04 -10.58 -0.88
CA THR A 66 -9.64 -9.26 -0.39
C THR A 66 -8.57 -9.40 0.70
N GLY A 67 -7.93 -8.31 1.07
CA GLY A 67 -6.76 -8.33 1.94
C GLY A 67 -5.47 -8.54 1.15
N SER A 68 -4.68 -7.49 1.06
CA SER A 68 -3.45 -7.43 0.27
C SER A 68 -2.30 -6.92 1.13
N LEU A 69 -1.09 -7.20 0.71
CA LEU A 69 0.10 -6.65 1.35
C LEU A 69 1.09 -6.11 0.31
N THR A 70 1.86 -5.12 0.73
CA THR A 70 3.02 -4.63 -0.01
C THR A 70 4.28 -4.94 0.78
N GLN A 71 5.23 -5.59 0.14
CA GLN A 71 6.58 -5.76 0.64
C GLN A 71 7.49 -4.75 -0.06
N LEU A 72 8.16 -3.92 0.72
CA LEU A 72 9.21 -3.03 0.25
C LEU A 72 10.56 -3.58 0.71
N ILE A 73 11.51 -3.64 -0.21
CA ILE A 73 12.91 -3.92 0.06
C ILE A 73 13.70 -2.71 -0.42
N ALA A 74 14.48 -2.12 0.46
CA ALA A 74 15.27 -0.93 0.15
C ALA A 74 16.67 -1.06 0.74
N VAL A 75 17.66 -0.55 0.03
CA VAL A 75 18.99 -0.31 0.57
C VAL A 75 18.98 1.09 1.15
N CYS A 76 19.22 1.19 2.45
CA CYS A 76 19.23 2.45 3.19
C CYS A 76 20.66 2.78 3.61
N GLU A 77 21.01 4.06 3.58
CA GLU A 77 22.28 4.54 4.14
C GLU A 77 22.31 4.38 5.67
N GLY A 78 23.46 4.04 6.19
CA GLY A 78 23.67 3.84 7.62
C GLY A 78 23.34 2.42 8.09
N GLU A 79 23.72 2.16 9.34
CA GLU A 79 23.39 0.91 10.02
C GLU A 79 22.12 1.10 10.85
N VAL A 80 21.09 0.35 10.50
CA VAL A 80 19.80 0.35 11.20
C VAL A 80 19.38 -1.07 11.56
N ASP A 81 18.68 -1.23 12.66
CA ASP A 81 18.06 -2.48 13.08
C ASP A 81 16.53 -2.44 12.98
N ALA A 82 15.90 -3.59 13.11
CA ALA A 82 14.44 -3.70 13.05
C ALA A 82 13.74 -2.92 14.17
N ALA A 83 14.35 -2.81 15.34
CA ALA A 83 13.77 -2.07 16.47
C ALA A 83 13.71 -0.56 16.16
N THR A 84 14.77 -0.01 15.57
CA THR A 84 14.83 1.39 15.14
C THR A 84 13.79 1.69 14.06
N VAL A 85 13.69 0.82 13.04
CA VAL A 85 12.68 0.97 11.98
C VAL A 85 11.27 0.91 12.57
N ASN A 86 10.98 -0.09 13.39
CA ASN A 86 9.66 -0.26 14.01
C ASN A 86 9.29 0.92 14.91
N ALA A 87 10.24 1.45 15.68
CA ALA A 87 10.01 2.63 16.53
C ALA A 87 9.65 3.87 15.68
N ALA A 88 10.35 4.09 14.56
CA ALA A 88 10.05 5.19 13.66
C ALA A 88 8.66 5.04 13.02
N MET A 89 8.30 3.83 12.57
CA MET A 89 6.98 3.54 12.00
C MET A 89 5.87 3.67 13.04
N LYS A 90 6.10 3.22 14.27
CA LYS A 90 5.15 3.39 15.38
C LYS A 90 4.90 4.86 15.71
N ALA A 91 5.94 5.68 15.70
CA ALA A 91 5.84 7.12 15.91
C ALA A 91 5.08 7.85 14.79
N ALA A 92 5.12 7.31 13.56
CA ALA A 92 4.41 7.84 12.40
C ALA A 92 2.93 7.39 12.32
N ALA A 93 2.45 6.53 13.24
CA ALA A 93 1.09 6.02 13.23
C ALA A 93 0.05 7.14 13.29
N SER A 94 -1.03 6.99 12.53
CA SER A 94 -2.08 7.99 12.36
C SER A 94 -3.39 7.33 11.97
N ALA A 95 -4.45 8.12 11.74
CA ALA A 95 -5.71 7.61 11.20
C ALA A 95 -5.57 6.99 9.79
N SER A 96 -4.50 7.33 9.05
CA SER A 96 -4.23 6.84 7.70
C SER A 96 -3.16 5.76 7.64
N PHE A 97 -2.27 5.74 8.62
CA PHE A 97 -1.15 4.80 8.72
C PHE A 97 -1.22 4.05 10.05
N GLY A 98 -1.61 2.79 9.99
CA GLY A 98 -1.68 1.92 11.17
C GLY A 98 -0.37 1.21 11.45
N TYR A 99 -0.23 0.72 12.67
CA TYR A 99 0.91 -0.06 13.14
C TYR A 99 0.40 -1.27 13.95
N THR A 100 0.95 -2.44 13.72
CA THR A 100 0.62 -3.65 14.48
C THR A 100 1.88 -4.44 14.85
N GLU A 101 1.81 -5.11 15.99
CA GLU A 101 2.79 -6.10 16.49
C GLU A 101 2.14 -7.50 16.54
N GLU A 102 0.93 -7.64 16.04
CA GLU A 102 0.20 -8.91 16.01
C GLU A 102 0.56 -9.73 14.76
N GLU A 103 0.56 -11.05 14.89
CA GLU A 103 0.79 -11.99 13.80
C GLU A 103 -0.48 -12.15 12.97
N ILE A 104 -0.75 -11.20 12.08
CA ILE A 104 -1.96 -11.13 11.25
C ILE A 104 -1.77 -11.76 9.88
N VAL A 105 -2.90 -12.13 9.27
CA VAL A 105 -3.00 -12.63 7.90
C VAL A 105 -4.02 -11.81 7.08
N SER A 106 -4.15 -12.10 5.79
CA SER A 106 -4.98 -11.32 4.87
C SER A 106 -6.45 -11.20 5.29
N SER A 107 -7.02 -12.19 5.95
CA SER A 107 -8.42 -12.13 6.43
C SER A 107 -8.63 -11.18 7.60
N ASP A 108 -7.59 -10.91 8.39
CA ASP A 108 -7.66 -10.01 9.55
C ASP A 108 -7.71 -8.53 9.13
N VAL A 109 -7.27 -8.24 7.91
CA VAL A 109 -7.24 -6.86 7.40
C VAL A 109 -8.50 -6.48 6.61
N ILE A 110 -9.47 -7.37 6.53
CA ILE A 110 -10.75 -7.09 5.87
C ILE A 110 -11.52 -6.03 6.67
N GLY A 111 -11.87 -4.94 6.00
CA GLY A 111 -12.61 -3.84 6.60
C GLY A 111 -11.75 -2.82 7.35
N ILE A 112 -10.43 -2.94 7.38
CA ILE A 112 -9.58 -1.90 7.97
C ILE A 112 -9.72 -0.58 7.23
N THR A 113 -9.59 0.51 7.97
CA THR A 113 -9.74 1.88 7.44
C THR A 113 -8.41 2.59 7.22
N TYR A 114 -7.30 2.01 7.65
CA TYR A 114 -5.97 2.53 7.36
C TYR A 114 -5.67 2.42 5.87
N GLY A 115 -5.02 3.42 5.29
CA GLY A 115 -4.48 3.32 3.93
C GLY A 115 -3.35 2.31 3.84
N SER A 116 -2.64 2.12 4.95
CA SER A 116 -1.57 1.14 5.12
C SER A 116 -1.49 0.76 6.60
N LEU A 117 -1.41 -0.54 6.90
CA LEU A 117 -1.18 -1.09 8.23
C LEU A 117 0.20 -1.74 8.27
N PHE A 118 1.16 -1.06 8.90
CA PHE A 118 2.53 -1.55 9.02
C PHE A 118 2.60 -2.76 9.95
N ASP A 119 3.26 -3.81 9.50
CA ASP A 119 3.46 -5.06 10.25
C ASP A 119 4.87 -5.12 10.81
N ALA A 120 5.03 -4.80 12.09
CA ALA A 120 6.32 -4.78 12.77
C ALA A 120 6.96 -6.17 12.90
N THR A 121 6.15 -7.23 12.86
CA THR A 121 6.64 -8.62 12.98
C THR A 121 7.43 -9.06 11.73
N GLN A 122 7.21 -8.38 10.61
CA GLN A 122 7.80 -8.71 9.32
C GLN A 122 9.04 -7.86 8.97
N THR A 123 9.40 -6.89 9.82
CA THR A 123 10.58 -6.05 9.60
C THR A 123 11.87 -6.87 9.69
N LYS A 124 12.72 -6.75 8.68
CA LYS A 124 14.06 -7.36 8.67
C LYS A 124 15.08 -6.34 8.20
N CYS A 125 16.20 -6.30 8.90
CA CYS A 125 17.36 -5.48 8.55
C CYS A 125 18.59 -6.38 8.42
N MET A 126 19.35 -6.19 7.36
CA MET A 126 20.57 -6.94 7.09
C MET A 126 21.70 -5.97 6.72
N PRO A 127 22.69 -5.77 7.59
CA PRO A 127 23.87 -4.98 7.26
C PRO A 127 24.58 -5.51 6.04
N MET A 128 24.99 -4.62 5.12
CA MET A 128 25.63 -5.00 3.86
C MET A 128 27.15 -4.96 3.94
N GLY A 129 27.72 -4.45 5.04
CA GLY A 129 29.18 -4.37 5.28
C GLY A 129 29.87 -3.19 4.60
N ASP A 130 29.14 -2.33 3.91
CA ASP A 130 29.63 -1.14 3.21
C ASP A 130 29.08 0.16 3.81
N GLY A 131 28.53 0.08 5.02
CA GLY A 131 27.86 1.21 5.69
C GLY A 131 26.41 1.39 5.28
N THR A 132 25.82 0.43 4.55
CA THR A 132 24.40 0.40 4.18
C THR A 132 23.70 -0.78 4.84
N THR A 133 22.37 -0.71 4.89
CA THR A 133 21.50 -1.79 5.40
C THR A 133 20.41 -2.11 4.41
N LEU A 134 20.25 -3.40 4.08
CA LEU A 134 19.08 -3.89 3.37
C LEU A 134 17.91 -3.99 4.34
N VAL A 135 16.88 -3.20 4.13
CA VAL A 135 15.67 -3.15 4.96
C VAL A 135 14.49 -3.74 4.19
N LYS A 136 13.82 -4.71 4.80
CA LYS A 136 12.54 -5.26 4.33
C LYS A 136 11.44 -4.87 5.30
N VAL A 137 10.39 -4.26 4.78
CA VAL A 137 9.17 -3.94 5.54
C VAL A 137 7.93 -4.46 4.81
N VAL A 138 6.87 -4.70 5.57
CA VAL A 138 5.59 -5.17 5.07
C VAL A 138 4.48 -4.27 5.60
N SER A 139 3.53 -3.95 4.72
CA SER A 139 2.31 -3.24 5.08
C SER A 139 1.10 -3.90 4.44
N TRP A 140 0.03 -4.03 5.23
CA TRP A 140 -1.25 -4.59 4.82
C TRP A 140 -2.23 -3.51 4.42
N TYR A 141 -3.20 -3.85 3.59
CA TYR A 141 -4.34 -3.00 3.26
C TYR A 141 -5.52 -3.83 2.78
N ASP A 142 -6.72 -3.34 3.04
CA ASP A 142 -7.92 -3.80 2.35
C ASP A 142 -7.98 -3.09 0.99
N ASN A 143 -7.95 -3.84 -0.10
CA ASN A 143 -7.89 -3.26 -1.44
C ASN A 143 -9.14 -2.43 -1.82
N GLU A 144 -10.25 -2.57 -1.08
CA GLU A 144 -11.47 -1.79 -1.25
C GLU A 144 -11.61 -0.72 -0.17
N ASN A 145 -11.65 -1.13 1.10
CA ASN A 145 -12.00 -0.23 2.20
C ASN A 145 -10.88 0.75 2.56
N SER A 146 -9.62 0.34 2.45
CA SER A 146 -8.48 1.25 2.69
C SER A 146 -8.50 2.44 1.74
N TYR A 147 -8.68 2.20 0.42
CA TYR A 147 -8.75 3.26 -0.58
C TYR A 147 -9.98 4.15 -0.36
N THR A 148 -11.16 3.56 -0.16
CA THR A 148 -12.41 4.29 0.09
C THR A 148 -12.30 5.19 1.32
N SER A 149 -11.70 4.69 2.39
CA SER A 149 -11.46 5.45 3.62
C SER A 149 -10.51 6.63 3.40
N GLN A 150 -9.44 6.44 2.61
CA GLN A 150 -8.52 7.52 2.25
C GLN A 150 -9.19 8.56 1.35
N MET A 151 -10.02 8.13 0.40
CA MET A 151 -10.79 9.03 -0.45
C MET A 151 -11.72 9.93 0.38
N VAL A 152 -12.44 9.35 1.36
CA VAL A 152 -13.31 10.12 2.27
C VAL A 152 -12.50 11.14 3.09
N ARG A 153 -11.33 10.76 3.61
CA ARG A 153 -10.43 11.69 4.33
C ARG A 153 -9.96 12.83 3.43
N THR A 154 -9.61 12.52 2.18
CA THR A 154 -9.19 13.51 1.19
C THR A 154 -10.34 14.49 0.86
N ILE A 155 -11.55 14.00 0.63
CA ILE A 155 -12.74 14.84 0.42
C ILE A 155 -12.95 15.75 1.61
N LYS A 156 -12.92 15.21 2.83
CA LYS A 156 -13.06 16.00 4.06
C LYS A 156 -11.98 17.08 4.15
N TYR A 157 -10.73 16.76 3.83
CA TYR A 157 -9.64 17.73 3.81
C TYR A 157 -9.89 18.86 2.81
N PHE A 158 -10.31 18.54 1.59
CA PHE A 158 -10.68 19.55 0.60
C PHE A 158 -11.83 20.44 1.09
N CYS A 159 -12.88 19.86 1.67
CA CYS A 159 -13.98 20.64 2.23
C CYS A 159 -13.49 21.65 3.27
N LEU A 160 -12.55 21.26 4.14
CA LEU A 160 -11.98 22.16 5.14
C LEU A 160 -11.14 23.29 4.54
N LEU A 161 -10.43 23.03 3.43
CA LEU A 161 -9.65 24.06 2.72
C LEU A 161 -10.55 25.09 2.01
N TYR A 162 -11.69 24.65 1.47
CA TYR A 162 -12.61 25.51 0.69
C TYR A 162 -13.73 26.15 1.51
N THR A 163 -13.95 25.75 2.76
CA THR A 163 -14.92 26.36 3.67
C THR A 163 -14.34 27.53 4.48
N SER A 164 -13.43 28.32 3.92
CA SER A 164 -13.24 29.69 4.40
C SER A 164 -14.60 30.41 4.32
N PRO A 165 -15.03 31.15 5.40
CA PRO A 165 -16.31 31.83 5.38
C PRO A 165 -16.40 32.71 4.13
N SER A 166 -17.41 32.46 3.31
CA SER A 166 -17.68 33.27 2.12
C SER A 166 -17.79 34.75 2.55
N PRO A 167 -17.36 35.71 1.74
CA PRO A 167 -17.65 37.12 2.02
C PRO A 167 -19.14 37.42 2.22
N ARG A 168 -20.04 36.53 1.78
CA ARG A 168 -21.50 36.61 2.04
C ARG A 168 -21.85 36.26 3.48
N ASP A 169 -21.13 35.34 4.13
CA ASP A 169 -21.39 34.93 5.51
C ASP A 169 -21.03 36.05 6.53
N LYS A 170 -20.12 36.94 6.15
CA LYS A 170 -19.71 38.11 6.94
C LYS A 170 -20.74 39.26 6.92
N ARG A 171 -21.79 39.17 6.11
CA ARG A 171 -22.84 40.21 6.00
C ARG A 171 -24.09 39.92 6.84
N GLN A 172 -24.13 38.82 7.57
CA GLN A 172 -25.27 38.42 8.42
C GLN A 172 -24.96 38.45 9.93
N SER A 173 -23.84 39.07 10.33
CA SER A 173 -23.53 39.32 11.75
C SER A 173 -23.56 40.82 12.06
#